data_746a09121ece8fe09f224ba4414b1d56
#
_entry.id   746a09121ece8fe09f224ba4414b1d56
#
_cell.length_a   1.000
_cell.length_b   1.000
_cell.length_c   1.000
_cell.angle_alpha   90.00
_cell.angle_beta   90.00
_cell.angle_gamma   90.00
#
_symmetry.space_group_name_H-M   'P 1'
#
loop_
_entity.id
_entity.type
_entity.pdbx_description
1 polymer ?
#
loop_
_entity_poly.entity_id
_entity_poly.type
_entity_poly.pdbx_seq_one_letter_code
_entity_poly.pdbx_strand_id
1 'polypeptide(L)'
;MHKKIALTALTFLASIALAACSKSPDVTANATGTTIGDTIKVGVNLELTGTVAAYGNAENNGIKLAVQEINKAGGVDGKKIELVTKDNKSENAEASTAATNLAIQSQVNAMIGPATSGAVAAASLNAQKTGVPLLTPSGTQDDLTLDTVDGVKKYVFRTTFQDSFQGQVLAQYAYSNLNAKKVVLYYDNSSDYAKGIAEEFKKKYQGDIVTTATFASGDKDFQSALTKIKNLDYDAIVMPGYYTETGIITKQARDMGISVPILGPDGFSDDSFADLAGKANANSVYYVSGYSTKTALSGKANDFIKAYKAKYGSEPNMFAALSYDSVYMIAKAAEGAKTSIDIANNLAELKDFDGVTGKMTIDKKHNPIKTALMVIMKDGAEVSADPVEIKKN
;
A
#
# COMPACT_ATOMS: atom_id res chain seq x y z
N MET A 1 -36.66 67.60 -46.39
CA MET A 1 -35.54 68.56 -46.09
C MET A 1 -34.54 67.85 -45.15
N HIS A 2 -33.27 67.87 -45.58
CA HIS A 2 -32.03 67.56 -44.85
C HIS A 2 -31.83 66.15 -44.24
N LYS A 3 -31.18 65.22 -44.94
CA LYS A 3 -29.72 64.93 -45.01
C LYS A 3 -29.01 65.03 -43.68
N LYS A 4 -28.49 63.89 -43.17
CA LYS A 4 -27.07 63.79 -42.82
C LYS A 4 -26.61 62.35 -42.74
N ILE A 5 -25.57 62.12 -43.45
CA ILE A 5 -24.70 60.98 -43.57
C ILE A 5 -23.96 60.78 -42.22
N ALA A 6 -23.84 59.57 -41.67
CA ALA A 6 -22.88 59.20 -40.65
C ALA A 6 -22.15 57.92 -41.03
N LEU A 7 -20.88 58.10 -41.09
CA LEU A 7 -19.76 57.27 -41.50
C LEU A 7 -19.59 56.01 -40.59
N THR A 8 -19.54 54.88 -41.24
CA THR A 8 -19.24 53.60 -40.60
C THR A 8 -17.73 53.47 -40.37
N ALA A 9 -17.29 53.43 -39.15
CA ALA A 9 -15.93 53.03 -38.77
C ALA A 9 -15.93 51.58 -38.40
N LEU A 10 -15.33 50.76 -39.24
CA LEU A 10 -15.10 49.32 -39.05
C LEU A 10 -13.85 49.14 -38.21
N THR A 11 -13.98 48.85 -36.92
CA THR A 11 -12.87 48.44 -36.07
C THR A 11 -12.81 46.92 -36.03
N PHE A 12 -11.81 46.37 -36.69
CA PHE A 12 -11.38 44.98 -36.59
C PHE A 12 -10.72 44.79 -35.21
N LEU A 13 -11.42 44.19 -34.25
CA LEU A 13 -10.78 43.63 -33.04
C LEU A 13 -10.24 42.24 -33.39
N ALA A 14 -8.94 42.15 -33.57
CA ALA A 14 -8.22 40.92 -33.62
C ALA A 14 -8.22 40.31 -32.22
N SER A 15 -9.05 39.28 -31.98
CA SER A 15 -9.04 38.44 -30.77
C SER A 15 -7.81 37.54 -30.83
N ILE A 16 -6.72 37.96 -30.19
CA ILE A 16 -5.60 37.07 -29.89
C ILE A 16 -6.08 36.14 -28.77
N ALA A 17 -6.53 34.95 -29.15
CA ALA A 17 -6.69 33.86 -28.18
C ALA A 17 -5.31 33.42 -27.71
N LEU A 18 -4.84 33.97 -26.57
CA LEU A 18 -3.77 33.37 -25.81
C LEU A 18 -4.30 32.02 -25.25
N ALA A 19 -3.98 30.94 -25.94
CA ALA A 19 -3.99 29.61 -25.31
C ALA A 19 -2.89 29.56 -24.24
N ALA A 20 -3.20 30.10 -23.09
CA ALA A 20 -2.41 29.84 -21.89
C ALA A 20 -2.66 28.38 -21.52
N CYS A 21 -1.80 27.47 -21.99
CA CYS A 21 -1.60 26.19 -21.34
C CYS A 21 -1.05 26.53 -19.94
N SER A 22 -1.94 26.75 -18.98
CA SER A 22 -1.56 26.81 -17.58
C SER A 22 -1.14 25.41 -17.16
N LYS A 23 0.16 25.12 -17.23
CA LYS A 23 0.70 23.99 -16.46
C LYS A 23 0.27 24.23 -15.02
N SER A 24 -0.30 23.20 -14.39
CA SER A 24 -0.53 23.25 -12.95
C SER A 24 0.80 23.59 -12.26
N PRO A 25 0.80 24.44 -11.23
CA PRO A 25 2.04 24.78 -10.55
C PRO A 25 2.72 23.52 -10.05
N ASP A 26 4.02 23.38 -10.30
CA ASP A 26 4.82 22.29 -9.72
C ASP A 26 4.77 22.42 -8.19
N VAL A 27 4.15 21.44 -7.54
CA VAL A 27 3.96 21.41 -6.09
C VAL A 27 5.29 21.23 -5.34
N THR A 28 6.36 20.83 -6.01
CA THR A 28 7.71 20.66 -5.45
C THR A 28 8.58 21.89 -5.61
N ALA A 29 8.15 22.93 -6.37
CA ALA A 29 8.95 24.10 -6.72
C ALA A 29 9.53 24.86 -5.50
N ASN A 30 8.85 24.78 -4.35
CA ASN A 30 9.25 25.43 -3.10
C ASN A 30 9.63 24.43 -1.99
N ALA A 31 9.82 23.17 -2.30
CA ALA A 31 10.20 22.17 -1.32
C ALA A 31 11.63 22.40 -0.84
N THR A 32 11.79 22.80 0.42
CA THR A 32 13.09 23.12 1.03
C THR A 32 13.71 21.93 1.78
N GLY A 33 12.90 20.94 2.13
CA GLY A 33 13.31 19.83 2.98
C GLY A 33 13.60 20.24 4.43
N THR A 34 14.12 19.30 5.20
CA THR A 34 14.56 19.49 6.58
C THR A 34 16.03 19.12 6.72
N THR A 35 16.76 19.81 7.62
CA THR A 35 18.17 19.49 7.90
C THR A 35 18.28 18.34 8.90
N ILE A 36 19.22 17.43 8.68
CA ILE A 36 19.56 16.37 9.64
C ILE A 36 20.47 16.96 10.74
N GLY A 37 19.98 16.97 11.98
CA GLY A 37 20.72 17.44 13.14
C GLY A 37 21.60 16.37 13.79
N ASP A 38 21.63 16.34 15.13
CA ASP A 38 22.35 15.33 15.90
C ASP A 38 21.70 13.95 15.86
N THR A 39 20.42 13.88 15.54
CA THR A 39 19.64 12.65 15.30
C THR A 39 19.01 12.69 13.92
N ILE A 40 18.68 11.50 13.39
CA ILE A 40 17.84 11.36 12.21
C ILE A 40 16.40 11.17 12.71
N LYS A 41 15.55 12.18 12.51
CA LYS A 41 14.16 12.12 12.93
C LYS A 41 13.31 11.42 11.87
N VAL A 42 12.68 10.32 12.24
CA VAL A 42 11.77 9.58 11.37
C VAL A 42 10.34 9.71 11.92
N GLY A 43 9.48 10.33 11.12
CA GLY A 43 8.05 10.43 11.40
C GLY A 43 7.36 9.10 11.11
N VAL A 44 6.46 8.70 11.99
CA VAL A 44 5.62 7.50 11.84
C VAL A 44 4.18 7.97 11.76
N ASN A 45 3.53 7.74 10.62
CA ASN A 45 2.14 8.13 10.36
C ASN A 45 1.35 6.86 10.06
N LEU A 46 0.73 6.27 11.06
CA LEU A 46 0.12 4.95 10.93
C LEU A 46 -1.30 4.90 11.53
N GLU A 47 -2.07 3.93 11.06
CA GLU A 47 -3.38 3.54 11.53
C GLU A 47 -3.26 2.78 12.88
N LEU A 48 -2.92 3.47 13.99
CA LEU A 48 -2.72 2.84 15.29
C LEU A 48 -4.05 2.56 16.01
N THR A 49 -5.09 3.29 15.66
CA THR A 49 -6.48 3.06 16.07
C THR A 49 -7.40 3.09 14.84
N GLY A 50 -8.69 2.77 15.03
CA GLY A 50 -9.68 2.75 13.96
C GLY A 50 -9.83 1.38 13.29
N THR A 51 -10.44 1.37 12.10
CA THR A 51 -10.93 0.16 11.44
C THR A 51 -9.84 -0.82 11.02
N VAL A 52 -8.66 -0.35 10.65
CA VAL A 52 -7.55 -1.18 10.19
C VAL A 52 -6.31 -1.09 11.10
N ALA A 53 -6.55 -0.86 12.38
CA ALA A 53 -5.49 -0.70 13.38
C ALA A 53 -4.51 -1.89 13.48
N ALA A 54 -4.92 -3.08 13.07
CA ALA A 54 -4.03 -4.25 13.07
C ALA A 54 -2.82 -4.03 12.16
N TYR A 55 -3.02 -3.47 10.96
CA TYR A 55 -1.92 -3.14 10.04
C TYR A 55 -0.93 -2.15 10.67
N GLY A 56 -1.43 -0.99 11.11
CA GLY A 56 -0.57 0.05 11.66
C GLY A 56 0.17 -0.38 12.92
N ASN A 57 -0.44 -1.19 13.79
CA ASN A 57 0.23 -1.72 14.97
C ASN A 57 1.32 -2.74 14.61
N ALA A 58 1.09 -3.61 13.62
CA ALA A 58 2.12 -4.53 13.14
C ALA A 58 3.30 -3.76 12.52
N GLU A 59 3.03 -2.74 11.68
CA GLU A 59 4.06 -1.87 11.12
C GLU A 59 4.84 -1.13 12.21
N ASN A 60 4.16 -0.56 13.20
CA ASN A 60 4.80 0.13 14.31
C ASN A 60 5.75 -0.78 15.11
N ASN A 61 5.40 -2.05 15.25
CA ASN A 61 6.27 -3.05 15.88
C ASN A 61 7.51 -3.31 15.03
N GLY A 62 7.39 -3.49 13.72
CA GLY A 62 8.52 -3.65 12.80
C GLY A 62 9.45 -2.44 12.84
N ILE A 63 8.90 -1.22 12.78
CA ILE A 63 9.65 0.04 12.87
C ILE A 63 10.43 0.11 14.18
N LYS A 64 9.79 -0.14 15.32
CA LYS A 64 10.44 -0.07 16.64
C LYS A 64 11.55 -1.10 16.81
N LEU A 65 11.39 -2.30 16.23
CA LEU A 65 12.44 -3.32 16.27
C LEU A 65 13.65 -2.87 15.45
N ALA A 66 13.45 -2.45 14.20
CA ALA A 66 14.51 -1.98 13.30
C ALA A 66 15.30 -0.80 13.91
N VAL A 67 14.60 0.22 14.41
CA VAL A 67 15.24 1.39 15.05
C VAL A 67 16.04 0.98 16.28
N GLN A 68 15.54 0.08 17.09
CA GLN A 68 16.27 -0.42 18.26
C GLN A 68 17.58 -1.11 17.83
N GLU A 69 17.56 -1.93 16.79
CA GLU A 69 18.73 -2.65 16.29
C GLU A 69 19.75 -1.69 15.68
N ILE A 70 19.33 -0.79 14.81
CA ILE A 70 20.20 0.24 14.19
C ILE A 70 20.85 1.10 15.28
N ASN A 71 20.06 1.57 16.23
CA ASN A 71 20.55 2.41 17.31
C ASN A 71 21.54 1.65 18.25
N LYS A 72 21.30 0.37 18.50
CA LYS A 72 22.22 -0.47 19.25
C LYS A 72 23.55 -0.67 18.52
N ALA A 73 23.50 -0.77 17.18
CA ALA A 73 24.69 -0.89 16.33
C ALA A 73 25.48 0.41 16.16
N GLY A 74 25.04 1.53 16.75
CA GLY A 74 25.75 2.82 16.69
C GLY A 74 24.99 3.90 15.93
N GLY A 75 23.86 3.58 15.29
CA GLY A 75 23.08 4.51 14.45
C GLY A 75 23.60 4.55 13.01
N VAL A 76 23.23 5.59 12.28
CA VAL A 76 23.66 5.87 10.90
C VAL A 76 24.69 7.00 10.97
N ASP A 77 25.91 6.76 10.53
CA ASP A 77 27.03 7.74 10.63
C ASP A 77 27.21 8.29 12.06
N GLY A 78 27.00 7.44 13.08
CA GLY A 78 27.07 7.81 14.50
C GLY A 78 25.83 8.52 15.04
N LYS A 79 24.85 8.85 14.20
CA LYS A 79 23.59 9.47 14.61
C LYS A 79 22.51 8.45 14.91
N LYS A 80 21.82 8.59 16.03
CA LYS A 80 20.68 7.76 16.38
C LYS A 80 19.45 8.14 15.57
N ILE A 81 18.58 7.14 15.29
CA ILE A 81 17.25 7.38 14.73
C ILE A 81 16.31 7.69 15.90
N GLU A 82 15.57 8.79 15.78
CA GLU A 82 14.53 9.22 16.71
C GLU A 82 13.16 9.10 16.01
N LEU A 83 12.20 8.42 16.67
CA LEU A 83 10.85 8.26 16.14
C LEU A 83 9.91 9.34 16.67
N VAL A 84 9.14 9.94 15.76
CA VAL A 84 8.03 10.84 16.09
C VAL A 84 6.74 10.20 15.54
N THR A 85 5.93 9.59 16.43
CA THR A 85 4.77 8.81 16.04
C THR A 85 3.48 9.62 16.11
N LYS A 86 2.64 9.48 15.07
CA LYS A 86 1.27 10.01 14.98
C LYS A 86 0.31 8.89 14.60
N ASP A 87 -0.81 8.84 15.30
CA ASP A 87 -1.96 7.98 14.97
C ASP A 87 -2.85 8.73 13.98
N ASN A 88 -3.11 8.15 12.80
CA ASN A 88 -4.02 8.70 11.81
C ASN A 88 -5.45 8.15 11.94
N LYS A 89 -5.70 7.28 12.93
CA LYS A 89 -7.02 6.75 13.31
C LYS A 89 -7.75 5.99 12.19
N SER A 90 -7.03 5.51 11.19
CA SER A 90 -7.55 4.92 9.96
C SER A 90 -8.38 5.90 9.11
N GLU A 91 -8.11 7.21 9.23
CA GLU A 91 -8.84 8.27 8.54
C GLU A 91 -7.91 9.05 7.61
N ASN A 92 -8.29 9.19 6.33
CA ASN A 92 -7.47 9.86 5.30
C ASN A 92 -7.16 11.33 5.67
N ALA A 93 -8.12 12.06 6.25
CA ALA A 93 -7.94 13.45 6.67
C ALA A 93 -6.93 13.58 7.82
N GLU A 94 -6.98 12.66 8.78
CA GLU A 94 -6.02 12.59 9.89
C GLU A 94 -4.62 12.23 9.39
N ALA A 95 -4.51 11.32 8.40
CA ALA A 95 -3.23 10.99 7.78
C ALA A 95 -2.57 12.19 7.10
N SER A 96 -3.34 13.03 6.40
CA SER A 96 -2.87 14.28 5.82
C SER A 96 -2.42 15.28 6.91
N THR A 97 -3.20 15.42 7.98
CA THR A 97 -2.88 16.28 9.12
C THR A 97 -1.63 15.81 9.84
N ALA A 98 -1.50 14.50 10.08
CA ALA A 98 -0.31 13.91 10.70
C ALA A 98 0.95 14.14 9.85
N ALA A 99 0.88 13.96 8.53
CA ALA A 99 1.99 14.23 7.62
C ALA A 99 2.42 15.71 7.67
N THR A 100 1.48 16.65 7.70
CA THR A 100 1.76 18.07 7.86
C THR A 100 2.49 18.36 9.18
N ASN A 101 1.99 17.81 10.29
CA ASN A 101 2.58 18.02 11.61
C ASN A 101 3.99 17.42 11.71
N LEU A 102 4.20 16.24 11.16
CA LEU A 102 5.50 15.58 11.13
C LEU A 102 6.53 16.40 10.33
N ALA A 103 6.16 16.83 9.12
CA ALA A 103 7.08 17.57 8.26
C ALA A 103 7.37 18.99 8.75
N ILE A 104 6.33 19.75 9.18
CA ILE A 104 6.46 21.18 9.48
C ILE A 104 6.77 21.43 10.95
N GLN A 105 6.03 20.82 11.87
CA GLN A 105 6.19 21.09 13.32
C GLN A 105 7.31 20.26 13.92
N SER A 106 7.35 18.97 13.61
CA SER A 106 8.37 18.06 14.15
C SER A 106 9.67 18.07 13.34
N GLN A 107 9.63 18.59 12.10
CA GLN A 107 10.77 18.69 11.19
C GLN A 107 11.49 17.34 11.02
N VAL A 108 10.73 16.29 10.76
CA VAL A 108 11.29 14.96 10.53
C VAL A 108 12.05 14.91 9.20
N ASN A 109 13.01 14.02 9.09
CA ASN A 109 13.87 13.90 7.91
C ASN A 109 13.32 12.89 6.89
N ALA A 110 12.46 11.98 7.33
CA ALA A 110 11.69 11.05 6.49
C ALA A 110 10.41 10.66 7.22
N MET A 111 9.41 10.16 6.48
CA MET A 111 8.16 9.62 7.03
C MET A 111 7.99 8.15 6.61
N ILE A 112 7.54 7.31 7.53
CA ILE A 112 7.10 5.93 7.26
C ILE A 112 5.59 5.86 7.46
N GLY A 113 4.93 5.18 6.54
CA GLY A 113 3.46 5.09 6.48
C GLY A 113 2.85 6.22 5.64
N PRO A 114 1.51 6.28 5.57
CA PRO A 114 0.52 5.35 6.13
C PRO A 114 0.57 3.93 5.55
N ALA A 115 -0.21 3.01 6.15
CA ALA A 115 -0.35 1.64 5.70
C ALA A 115 -1.31 1.52 4.51
N THR A 116 -2.46 2.21 4.56
CA THR A 116 -3.52 2.10 3.56
C THR A 116 -3.34 3.07 2.39
N SER A 117 -3.72 2.64 1.18
CA SER A 117 -3.56 3.43 -0.04
C SER A 117 -4.24 4.80 0.01
N GLY A 118 -5.49 4.86 0.52
CA GLY A 118 -6.22 6.12 0.66
C GLY A 118 -5.53 7.12 1.60
N ALA A 119 -5.00 6.64 2.72
CA ALA A 119 -4.26 7.46 3.67
C ALA A 119 -2.90 7.94 3.09
N VAL A 120 -2.20 7.08 2.33
CA VAL A 120 -0.98 7.46 1.59
C VAL A 120 -1.27 8.54 0.57
N ALA A 121 -2.32 8.38 -0.24
CA ALA A 121 -2.74 9.38 -1.23
C ALA A 121 -2.98 10.75 -0.57
N ALA A 122 -3.69 10.75 0.56
CA ALA A 122 -3.97 11.97 1.33
C ALA A 122 -2.70 12.62 1.94
N ALA A 123 -1.73 11.81 2.39
CA ALA A 123 -0.48 12.30 2.99
C ALA A 123 0.54 12.76 1.93
N SER A 124 0.49 12.19 0.72
CA SER A 124 1.51 12.37 -0.32
C SER A 124 1.73 13.80 -0.75
N LEU A 125 0.67 14.62 -0.79
CA LEU A 125 0.79 16.04 -1.16
C LEU A 125 1.68 16.82 -0.18
N ASN A 126 1.66 16.46 1.09
CA ASN A 126 2.51 17.12 2.11
C ASN A 126 3.99 16.74 1.92
N ALA A 127 4.29 15.49 1.57
CA ALA A 127 5.64 15.08 1.21
C ALA A 127 6.17 15.90 0.02
N GLN A 128 5.36 16.04 -1.04
CA GLN A 128 5.73 16.81 -2.24
C GLN A 128 5.98 18.28 -1.94
N LYS A 129 5.13 18.92 -1.11
CA LYS A 129 5.28 20.34 -0.74
C LYS A 129 6.47 20.63 0.16
N THR A 130 6.81 19.71 1.05
CA THR A 130 7.81 19.97 2.10
C THR A 130 9.20 19.45 1.73
N GLY A 131 9.32 18.51 0.80
CA GLY A 131 10.59 17.84 0.49
C GLY A 131 11.02 16.82 1.55
N VAL A 132 10.06 16.34 2.36
CA VAL A 132 10.27 15.24 3.31
C VAL A 132 9.77 13.95 2.68
N PRO A 133 10.64 12.96 2.39
CA PRO A 133 10.21 11.74 1.73
C PRO A 133 9.25 10.94 2.60
N LEU A 134 8.21 10.40 1.96
CA LEU A 134 7.24 9.46 2.51
C LEU A 134 7.49 8.10 1.89
N LEU A 135 7.79 7.11 2.72
CA LEU A 135 7.94 5.71 2.34
C LEU A 135 6.81 4.90 2.96
N THR A 136 5.85 4.48 2.14
CA THR A 136 4.78 3.60 2.62
C THR A 136 5.24 2.14 2.63
N PRO A 137 5.09 1.43 3.75
CA PRO A 137 5.39 0.01 3.81
C PRO A 137 4.43 -0.82 2.94
N SER A 138 3.13 -0.52 2.98
CA SER A 138 2.08 -1.40 2.45
C SER A 138 1.05 -0.72 1.54
N GLY A 139 1.18 0.56 1.23
CA GLY A 139 0.30 1.24 0.26
C GLY A 139 0.54 0.75 -1.17
N THR A 140 -0.44 0.12 -1.80
CA THR A 140 -0.29 -0.63 -3.05
C THR A 140 -0.91 0.02 -4.29
N GLN A 141 -1.83 0.99 -4.15
CA GLN A 141 -2.50 1.66 -5.29
C GLN A 141 -1.46 2.16 -6.32
N ASP A 142 -1.71 1.91 -7.60
CA ASP A 142 -0.71 2.07 -8.66
C ASP A 142 -0.15 3.50 -8.79
N ASP A 143 -0.99 4.51 -8.64
CA ASP A 143 -0.64 5.92 -8.83
C ASP A 143 -0.13 6.64 -7.57
N LEU A 144 0.09 5.93 -6.46
CA LEU A 144 0.59 6.57 -5.23
C LEU A 144 1.91 7.29 -5.43
N THR A 145 2.79 6.73 -6.26
CA THR A 145 4.11 7.29 -6.59
C THR A 145 4.12 8.11 -7.87
N LEU A 146 2.96 8.20 -8.56
CA LEU A 146 2.86 8.88 -9.86
C LEU A 146 2.21 10.25 -9.73
N ASP A 147 2.69 11.19 -10.55
CA ASP A 147 2.12 12.51 -10.72
C ASP A 147 1.64 12.68 -12.16
N THR A 148 0.48 13.30 -12.35
CA THR A 148 -0.08 13.53 -13.68
C THR A 148 0.66 14.60 -14.47
N VAL A 149 1.41 15.46 -13.78
CA VAL A 149 2.15 16.58 -14.40
C VAL A 149 3.59 16.19 -14.69
N ASP A 150 4.30 15.65 -13.70
CA ASP A 150 5.73 15.37 -13.78
C ASP A 150 6.08 13.88 -13.91
N GLY A 151 5.08 13.03 -13.99
CA GLY A 151 5.22 11.59 -14.18
C GLY A 151 5.50 10.80 -12.89
N VAL A 152 6.34 11.30 -11.98
CA VAL A 152 6.69 10.64 -10.72
C VAL A 152 6.67 11.64 -9.56
N LYS A 153 6.03 11.28 -8.46
CA LYS A 153 6.09 12.04 -7.22
C LYS A 153 7.48 11.94 -6.61
N LYS A 154 8.21 13.03 -6.60
CA LYS A 154 9.62 13.08 -6.20
C LYS A 154 9.90 12.56 -4.79
N TYR A 155 8.95 12.73 -3.86
CA TYR A 155 9.13 12.44 -2.44
C TYR A 155 8.19 11.35 -1.94
N VAL A 156 7.66 10.49 -2.82
CA VAL A 156 6.81 9.35 -2.43
C VAL A 156 7.39 8.05 -2.94
N PHE A 157 7.54 7.08 -2.05
CA PHE A 157 8.15 5.78 -2.28
C PHE A 157 7.31 4.68 -1.63
N ARG A 158 7.49 3.44 -2.05
CA ARG A 158 6.88 2.28 -1.38
C ARG A 158 7.87 1.12 -1.22
N THR A 159 7.59 0.25 -0.25
CA THR A 159 8.36 -0.99 0.00
C THR A 159 7.64 -2.22 -0.55
N THR A 160 6.37 -2.09 -0.89
CA THR A 160 5.49 -3.15 -1.40
C THR A 160 5.27 -3.07 -2.92
N PHE A 161 4.59 -4.06 -3.49
CA PHE A 161 4.16 -4.13 -4.89
C PHE A 161 2.89 -3.29 -5.14
N GLN A 162 2.35 -3.36 -6.36
CA GLN A 162 1.22 -2.56 -6.83
C GLN A 162 -0.08 -3.38 -6.92
N ASP A 163 -1.24 -2.71 -6.92
CA ASP A 163 -2.56 -3.33 -7.10
C ASP A 163 -2.71 -4.04 -8.43
N SER A 164 -2.19 -3.44 -9.51
CA SER A 164 -2.19 -4.07 -10.84
C SER A 164 -1.42 -5.40 -10.85
N PHE A 165 -0.32 -5.48 -10.09
CA PHE A 165 0.41 -6.74 -9.92
C PHE A 165 -0.45 -7.77 -9.17
N GLN A 166 -1.09 -7.39 -8.07
CA GLN A 166 -1.95 -8.27 -7.29
C GLN A 166 -3.13 -8.81 -8.12
N GLY A 167 -3.85 -7.93 -8.83
CA GLY A 167 -4.97 -8.31 -9.69
C GLY A 167 -4.56 -9.33 -10.76
N GLN A 168 -3.38 -9.15 -11.36
CA GLN A 168 -2.83 -10.08 -12.33
C GLN A 168 -2.45 -11.43 -11.71
N VAL A 169 -1.80 -11.43 -10.54
CA VAL A 169 -1.45 -12.66 -9.80
C VAL A 169 -2.70 -13.44 -9.44
N LEU A 170 -3.72 -12.77 -8.88
CA LEU A 170 -4.98 -13.40 -8.51
C LEU A 170 -5.68 -14.02 -9.72
N ALA A 171 -5.71 -13.31 -10.86
CA ALA A 171 -6.30 -13.81 -12.10
C ALA A 171 -5.59 -15.05 -12.63
N GLN A 172 -4.24 -15.01 -12.68
CA GLN A 172 -3.43 -16.15 -13.11
C GLN A 172 -3.59 -17.34 -12.16
N TYR A 173 -3.53 -17.11 -10.84
CA TYR A 173 -3.59 -18.17 -9.84
C TYR A 173 -4.98 -18.86 -9.82
N ALA A 174 -6.06 -18.09 -9.85
CA ALA A 174 -7.41 -18.62 -9.94
C ALA A 174 -7.56 -19.54 -11.16
N TYR A 175 -7.19 -19.06 -12.35
CA TYR A 175 -7.38 -19.79 -13.60
C TYR A 175 -6.45 -20.99 -13.77
N SER A 176 -5.15 -20.83 -13.44
CA SER A 176 -4.12 -21.81 -13.78
C SER A 176 -3.80 -22.78 -12.63
N ASN A 177 -3.83 -22.31 -11.37
CA ASN A 177 -3.43 -23.11 -10.21
C ASN A 177 -4.64 -23.78 -9.54
N LEU A 178 -5.74 -23.04 -9.38
CA LEU A 178 -6.97 -23.59 -8.80
C LEU A 178 -7.92 -24.21 -9.85
N ASN A 179 -7.60 -24.04 -11.14
CA ASN A 179 -8.48 -24.45 -12.24
C ASN A 179 -9.89 -23.85 -12.12
N ALA A 180 -10.03 -22.72 -11.46
CA ALA A 180 -11.29 -21.99 -11.36
C ALA A 180 -11.57 -21.33 -12.71
N LYS A 181 -12.60 -21.79 -13.40
CA LYS A 181 -13.01 -21.29 -14.73
C LYS A 181 -14.16 -20.29 -14.62
N LYS A 182 -14.89 -20.35 -13.52
CA LYS A 182 -16.00 -19.47 -13.19
C LYS A 182 -15.77 -18.88 -11.81
N VAL A 183 -15.79 -17.57 -11.67
CA VAL A 183 -15.59 -16.92 -10.37
C VAL A 183 -16.68 -15.90 -10.06
N VAL A 184 -16.90 -15.68 -8.79
CA VAL A 184 -17.57 -14.49 -8.27
C VAL A 184 -16.52 -13.46 -7.90
N LEU A 185 -16.69 -12.22 -8.34
CA LEU A 185 -15.88 -11.09 -7.91
C LEU A 185 -16.70 -10.29 -6.88
N TYR A 186 -16.25 -10.26 -5.61
CA TYR A 186 -16.94 -9.60 -4.51
C TYR A 186 -15.98 -8.64 -3.80
N TYR A 187 -16.08 -7.33 -4.01
CA TYR A 187 -15.04 -6.38 -3.59
C TYR A 187 -15.59 -5.11 -2.93
N ASP A 188 -14.74 -4.44 -2.16
CA ASP A 188 -15.03 -3.14 -1.56
C ASP A 188 -15.04 -2.03 -2.63
N ASN A 189 -16.22 -1.49 -2.93
CA ASN A 189 -16.39 -0.42 -3.92
C ASN A 189 -16.16 0.99 -3.34
N SER A 190 -15.92 1.11 -2.06
CA SER A 190 -15.58 2.38 -1.39
C SER A 190 -14.06 2.63 -1.35
N SER A 191 -13.24 1.61 -1.64
CA SER A 191 -11.79 1.65 -1.58
C SER A 191 -11.17 1.68 -2.98
N ASP A 192 -10.30 2.66 -3.27
CA ASP A 192 -9.58 2.70 -4.55
C ASP A 192 -8.57 1.56 -4.68
N TYR A 193 -7.97 1.10 -3.58
CA TYR A 193 -7.20 -0.12 -3.49
C TYR A 193 -7.96 -1.34 -4.02
N ALA A 194 -9.13 -1.64 -3.47
CA ALA A 194 -9.90 -2.81 -3.86
C ALA A 194 -10.45 -2.69 -5.29
N LYS A 195 -10.84 -1.47 -5.71
CA LYS A 195 -11.25 -1.19 -7.10
C LYS A 195 -10.12 -1.46 -8.08
N GLY A 196 -8.91 -0.96 -7.81
CA GLY A 196 -7.74 -1.15 -8.68
C GLY A 196 -7.42 -2.63 -8.91
N ILE A 197 -7.42 -3.43 -7.83
CA ILE A 197 -7.22 -4.88 -7.90
C ILE A 197 -8.35 -5.56 -8.70
N ALA A 198 -9.61 -5.19 -8.42
CA ALA A 198 -10.77 -5.77 -9.10
C ALA A 198 -10.78 -5.46 -10.60
N GLU A 199 -10.40 -4.25 -11.00
CA GLU A 199 -10.31 -3.84 -12.40
C GLU A 199 -9.22 -4.60 -13.15
N GLU A 200 -8.03 -4.72 -12.57
CA GLU A 200 -6.96 -5.48 -13.20
C GLU A 200 -7.26 -6.98 -13.22
N PHE A 201 -7.89 -7.52 -12.16
CA PHE A 201 -8.38 -8.90 -12.18
C PHE A 201 -9.35 -9.13 -13.36
N LYS A 202 -10.35 -8.28 -13.53
CA LYS A 202 -11.32 -8.37 -14.66
C LYS A 202 -10.61 -8.37 -16.01
N LYS A 203 -9.58 -7.53 -16.16
CA LYS A 203 -8.81 -7.38 -17.40
C LYS A 203 -7.94 -8.60 -17.73
N LYS A 204 -7.43 -9.31 -16.70
CA LYS A 204 -6.45 -10.39 -16.85
C LYS A 204 -7.01 -11.78 -16.70
N TYR A 205 -8.18 -11.92 -16.08
CA TYR A 205 -8.78 -13.22 -15.85
C TYR A 205 -9.27 -13.83 -17.16
N GLN A 206 -8.92 -15.11 -17.38
CA GLN A 206 -9.21 -15.83 -18.63
C GLN A 206 -10.50 -16.68 -18.57
N GLY A 207 -11.14 -16.76 -17.40
CA GLY A 207 -12.40 -17.46 -17.21
C GLY A 207 -13.60 -16.52 -17.18
N ASP A 208 -14.74 -17.03 -16.74
CA ASP A 208 -15.99 -16.29 -16.64
C ASP A 208 -16.15 -15.66 -15.25
N ILE A 209 -16.43 -14.37 -15.17
CA ILE A 209 -16.90 -13.73 -13.96
C ILE A 209 -18.42 -13.82 -13.97
N VAL A 210 -18.96 -14.82 -13.26
CA VAL A 210 -20.40 -15.13 -13.30
C VAL A 210 -21.26 -14.05 -12.66
N THR A 211 -20.71 -13.34 -11.70
CA THR A 211 -21.32 -12.13 -11.12
C THR A 211 -20.28 -11.24 -10.43
N THR A 212 -20.62 -9.97 -10.32
CA THR A 212 -19.88 -9.00 -9.52
C THR A 212 -20.79 -8.49 -8.41
N ALA A 213 -20.36 -8.63 -7.17
CA ALA A 213 -20.98 -8.05 -5.99
C ALA A 213 -20.05 -7.05 -5.32
N THR A 214 -20.59 -6.11 -4.56
CA THR A 214 -19.82 -5.10 -3.86
C THR A 214 -20.31 -4.95 -2.43
N PHE A 215 -19.40 -4.47 -1.58
CA PHE A 215 -19.66 -4.00 -0.23
C PHE A 215 -18.95 -2.66 -0.04
N ALA A 216 -19.17 -2.02 1.09
CA ALA A 216 -18.48 -0.81 1.48
C ALA A 216 -17.77 -0.99 2.83
N SER A 217 -16.70 -0.24 3.06
CA SER A 217 -16.02 -0.18 4.35
C SER A 217 -17.02 0.16 5.47
N GLY A 218 -16.96 -0.62 6.56
CA GLY A 218 -17.86 -0.50 7.71
C GLY A 218 -19.11 -1.38 7.66
N ASP A 219 -19.42 -2.01 6.52
CA ASP A 219 -20.52 -2.98 6.43
C ASP A 219 -20.27 -4.17 7.37
N LYS A 220 -21.37 -4.73 7.93
CA LYS A 220 -21.32 -5.86 8.88
C LYS A 220 -22.20 -7.03 8.49
N ASP A 221 -23.18 -6.81 7.63
CA ASP A 221 -24.13 -7.82 7.17
C ASP A 221 -24.05 -8.00 5.65
N PHE A 222 -23.65 -9.18 5.25
CA PHE A 222 -23.42 -9.55 3.85
C PHE A 222 -24.36 -10.65 3.37
N GLN A 223 -25.32 -11.09 4.21
CA GLN A 223 -26.18 -12.23 3.95
C GLN A 223 -27.01 -12.06 2.68
N SER A 224 -27.49 -10.86 2.37
CA SER A 224 -28.27 -10.59 1.16
C SER A 224 -27.47 -10.87 -0.12
N ALA A 225 -26.22 -10.39 -0.18
CA ALA A 225 -25.33 -10.65 -1.31
C ALA A 225 -24.93 -12.12 -1.38
N LEU A 226 -24.57 -12.74 -0.24
CA LEU A 226 -24.17 -14.13 -0.16
C LEU A 226 -25.30 -15.09 -0.53
N THR A 227 -26.58 -14.75 -0.20
CA THR A 227 -27.75 -15.55 -0.62
C THR A 227 -27.88 -15.61 -2.14
N LYS A 228 -27.62 -14.50 -2.83
CA LYS A 228 -27.63 -14.46 -4.30
C LYS A 228 -26.47 -15.26 -4.88
N ILE A 229 -25.29 -15.10 -4.31
CA ILE A 229 -24.06 -15.78 -4.74
C ILE A 229 -24.18 -17.30 -4.54
N LYS A 230 -24.69 -17.76 -3.40
CA LYS A 230 -24.79 -19.19 -3.04
C LYS A 230 -25.44 -20.06 -4.11
N ASN A 231 -26.41 -19.52 -4.86
CA ASN A 231 -27.19 -20.27 -5.84
C ASN A 231 -26.58 -20.25 -7.24
N LEU A 232 -25.42 -19.65 -7.44
CA LEU A 232 -24.73 -19.61 -8.72
C LEU A 232 -23.78 -20.80 -8.87
N ASP A 233 -23.43 -21.13 -10.11
CA ASP A 233 -22.42 -22.13 -10.45
C ASP A 233 -21.07 -21.43 -10.66
N TYR A 234 -20.15 -21.60 -9.69
CA TYR A 234 -18.82 -20.98 -9.71
C TYR A 234 -17.81 -21.79 -8.89
N ASP A 235 -16.54 -21.62 -9.19
CA ASP A 235 -15.42 -22.39 -8.64
C ASP A 235 -14.71 -21.68 -7.48
N ALA A 236 -14.74 -20.34 -7.44
CA ALA A 236 -14.06 -19.54 -6.42
C ALA A 236 -14.69 -18.15 -6.25
N ILE A 237 -14.39 -17.51 -5.12
CA ILE A 237 -14.69 -16.09 -4.86
C ILE A 237 -13.37 -15.33 -4.83
N VAL A 238 -13.26 -14.25 -5.62
CA VAL A 238 -12.16 -13.30 -5.57
C VAL A 238 -12.63 -12.07 -4.81
N MET A 239 -11.92 -11.70 -3.72
CA MET A 239 -12.45 -10.79 -2.72
C MET A 239 -11.47 -9.66 -2.38
N PRO A 240 -11.26 -8.67 -3.27
CA PRO A 240 -10.47 -7.48 -2.95
C PRO A 240 -11.11 -6.65 -1.84
N GLY A 241 -10.36 -6.42 -0.76
CA GLY A 241 -10.78 -5.66 0.41
C GLY A 241 -9.84 -5.85 1.59
N TYR A 242 -10.09 -5.11 2.67
CA TYR A 242 -9.35 -5.24 3.92
C TYR A 242 -9.94 -6.32 4.83
N TYR A 243 -9.15 -6.77 5.80
CA TYR A 243 -9.50 -7.90 6.68
C TYR A 243 -10.81 -7.69 7.46
N THR A 244 -11.17 -6.46 7.77
CA THR A 244 -12.34 -6.13 8.61
C THR A 244 -13.66 -6.63 8.01
N GLU A 245 -13.88 -6.39 6.74
CA GLU A 245 -15.07 -6.82 6.02
C GLU A 245 -14.89 -8.23 5.46
N THR A 246 -13.73 -8.50 4.83
CA THR A 246 -13.50 -9.79 4.16
C THR A 246 -13.44 -10.98 5.11
N GLY A 247 -12.95 -10.77 6.34
CA GLY A 247 -13.02 -11.78 7.40
C GLY A 247 -14.46 -12.10 7.80
N ILE A 248 -15.30 -11.08 7.99
CA ILE A 248 -16.73 -11.26 8.31
C ILE A 248 -17.49 -11.90 7.13
N ILE A 249 -17.21 -11.47 5.88
CA ILE A 249 -17.79 -12.09 4.68
C ILE A 249 -17.42 -13.57 4.62
N THR A 250 -16.15 -13.90 4.87
CA THR A 250 -15.69 -15.30 4.90
C THR A 250 -16.46 -16.10 5.93
N LYS A 251 -16.62 -15.58 7.15
CA LYS A 251 -17.43 -16.22 8.19
C LYS A 251 -18.86 -16.47 7.73
N GLN A 252 -19.56 -15.43 7.30
CA GLN A 252 -20.95 -15.53 6.87
C GLN A 252 -21.10 -16.46 5.67
N ALA A 253 -20.18 -16.45 4.72
CA ALA A 253 -20.19 -17.36 3.57
C ALA A 253 -20.08 -18.83 4.02
N ARG A 254 -19.15 -19.15 4.91
CA ARG A 254 -18.97 -20.52 5.44
C ARG A 254 -20.16 -20.96 6.29
N ASP A 255 -20.70 -20.08 7.13
CA ASP A 255 -21.92 -20.35 7.92
C ASP A 255 -23.13 -20.66 7.02
N MET A 256 -23.19 -20.09 5.82
CA MET A 256 -24.21 -20.36 4.80
C MET A 256 -23.91 -21.61 3.94
N GLY A 257 -22.78 -22.29 4.15
CA GLY A 257 -22.37 -23.48 3.41
C GLY A 257 -21.68 -23.20 2.07
N ILE A 258 -21.22 -21.99 1.83
CA ILE A 258 -20.36 -21.66 0.68
C ILE A 258 -18.93 -22.12 1.01
N SER A 259 -18.47 -23.20 0.36
CA SER A 259 -17.20 -23.87 0.67
C SER A 259 -16.10 -23.69 -0.39
N VAL A 260 -16.37 -23.00 -1.49
CA VAL A 260 -15.39 -22.77 -2.56
C VAL A 260 -14.16 -21.98 -2.06
N PRO A 261 -13.03 -22.09 -2.75
CA PRO A 261 -11.85 -21.26 -2.48
C PRO A 261 -12.17 -19.76 -2.45
N ILE A 262 -11.51 -19.04 -1.55
CA ILE A 262 -11.52 -17.57 -1.47
C ILE A 262 -10.12 -17.08 -1.78
N LEU A 263 -10.01 -16.17 -2.75
CA LEU A 263 -8.76 -15.52 -3.12
C LEU A 263 -8.82 -14.04 -2.74
N GLY A 264 -7.80 -13.56 -2.07
CA GLY A 264 -7.70 -12.16 -1.63
C GLY A 264 -6.34 -11.53 -1.90
N PRO A 265 -6.27 -10.21 -1.75
CA PRO A 265 -5.04 -9.46 -1.86
C PRO A 265 -4.25 -9.47 -0.54
N ASP A 266 -3.18 -8.68 -0.50
CA ASP A 266 -2.31 -8.51 0.67
C ASP A 266 -3.02 -7.99 1.93
N GLY A 267 -4.18 -7.37 1.79
CA GLY A 267 -5.05 -7.00 2.91
C GLY A 267 -5.51 -8.17 3.79
N PHE A 268 -5.27 -9.42 3.39
CA PHE A 268 -5.53 -10.62 4.21
C PHE A 268 -4.33 -11.02 5.09
N SER A 269 -3.17 -10.38 4.91
CA SER A 269 -1.89 -10.78 5.53
C SER A 269 -1.78 -10.44 7.03
N ASP A 270 -2.88 -10.43 7.77
CA ASP A 270 -2.92 -10.23 9.22
C ASP A 270 -3.80 -11.27 9.89
N ASP A 271 -3.40 -11.73 11.08
CA ASP A 271 -4.13 -12.74 11.86
C ASP A 271 -5.58 -12.32 12.16
N SER A 272 -5.86 -11.01 12.19
CA SER A 272 -7.21 -10.48 12.37
C SER A 272 -8.21 -10.93 11.31
N PHE A 273 -7.75 -11.27 10.09
CA PHE A 273 -8.61 -11.89 9.08
C PHE A 273 -9.15 -13.24 9.57
N ALA A 274 -8.26 -14.12 10.05
CA ALA A 274 -8.64 -15.45 10.55
C ALA A 274 -9.45 -15.35 11.85
N ASP A 275 -9.18 -14.38 12.70
CA ASP A 275 -9.93 -14.15 13.93
C ASP A 275 -11.38 -13.72 13.64
N LEU A 276 -11.59 -12.81 12.67
CA LEU A 276 -12.94 -12.38 12.22
C LEU A 276 -13.69 -13.46 11.45
N ALA A 277 -12.99 -14.19 10.60
CA ALA A 277 -13.58 -15.32 9.88
C ALA A 277 -13.96 -16.48 10.81
N GLY A 278 -13.26 -16.61 11.93
CA GLY A 278 -13.21 -17.80 12.74
C GLY A 278 -12.24 -18.82 12.13
N LYS A 279 -11.27 -19.30 12.90
CA LYS A 279 -10.17 -20.15 12.39
C LYS A 279 -10.66 -21.35 11.57
N ALA A 280 -11.71 -22.02 12.01
CA ALA A 280 -12.32 -23.14 11.29
C ALA A 280 -12.91 -22.75 9.92
N ASN A 281 -13.31 -21.49 9.73
CA ASN A 281 -13.85 -20.95 8.49
C ASN A 281 -12.77 -20.43 7.55
N ALA A 282 -11.59 -20.08 8.07
CA ALA A 282 -10.44 -19.61 7.30
C ALA A 282 -9.69 -20.81 6.68
N ASN A 283 -10.41 -21.56 5.86
CA ASN A 283 -9.94 -22.71 5.08
C ASN A 283 -10.09 -22.46 3.59
N SER A 284 -9.18 -23.02 2.79
CA SER A 284 -9.13 -22.78 1.34
C SER A 284 -9.14 -21.28 1.02
N VAL A 285 -8.33 -20.52 1.78
CA VAL A 285 -8.10 -19.09 1.56
C VAL A 285 -6.70 -18.92 1.00
N TYR A 286 -6.60 -18.14 -0.08
CA TYR A 286 -5.38 -17.87 -0.82
C TYR A 286 -5.21 -16.37 -0.95
N TYR A 287 -4.01 -15.85 -0.68
CA TYR A 287 -3.80 -14.41 -0.81
C TYR A 287 -2.38 -14.02 -1.21
N VAL A 288 -2.28 -12.90 -1.89
CA VAL A 288 -0.99 -12.33 -2.28
C VAL A 288 -0.32 -11.71 -1.07
N SER A 289 0.97 -11.95 -0.87
CA SER A 289 1.73 -11.37 0.22
C SER A 289 3.14 -10.99 -0.21
N GLY A 290 3.70 -9.97 0.42
CA GLY A 290 5.10 -9.57 0.25
C GLY A 290 6.06 -10.33 1.17
N TYR A 291 5.55 -11.13 2.10
CA TYR A 291 6.32 -11.84 3.11
C TYR A 291 5.50 -12.97 3.75
N SER A 292 6.17 -14.03 4.15
CA SER A 292 5.61 -15.08 5.03
C SER A 292 6.74 -15.73 5.82
N THR A 293 6.45 -16.18 7.04
CA THR A 293 7.38 -16.98 7.84
C THR A 293 7.57 -18.40 7.29
N LYS A 294 6.74 -18.83 6.33
CA LYS A 294 6.82 -20.16 5.69
C LYS A 294 7.87 -20.22 4.58
N THR A 295 8.27 -19.05 4.05
CA THR A 295 9.24 -18.96 2.95
C THR A 295 10.22 -17.83 3.19
N ALA A 296 11.47 -18.19 3.48
CA ALA A 296 12.54 -17.21 3.66
C ALA A 296 12.95 -16.63 2.29
N LEU A 297 12.65 -15.34 2.06
CA LEU A 297 13.04 -14.61 0.86
C LEU A 297 14.46 -14.04 0.92
N SER A 298 15.09 -14.06 2.09
CA SER A 298 16.47 -13.63 2.30
C SER A 298 17.14 -14.36 3.46
N GLY A 299 18.47 -14.29 3.53
CA GLY A 299 19.23 -14.84 4.67
C GLY A 299 18.94 -14.15 6.01
N LYS A 300 18.42 -12.92 5.99
CA LYS A 300 18.11 -12.11 7.18
C LYS A 300 16.72 -12.41 7.78
N ALA A 301 15.83 -13.06 7.00
CA ALA A 301 14.46 -13.32 7.43
C ALA A 301 14.37 -14.12 8.73
N ASN A 302 15.20 -15.14 8.90
CA ASN A 302 15.20 -15.99 10.11
C ASN A 302 15.63 -15.22 11.37
N ASP A 303 16.62 -14.34 11.27
CA ASP A 303 17.08 -13.52 12.40
C ASP A 303 16.01 -12.51 12.80
N PHE A 304 15.36 -11.89 11.81
CA PHE A 304 14.22 -11.00 12.04
C PHE A 304 13.07 -11.72 12.74
N ILE A 305 12.65 -12.90 12.26
CA ILE A 305 11.57 -13.70 12.87
C ILE A 305 11.92 -13.98 14.35
N LYS A 306 13.15 -14.42 14.61
CA LYS A 306 13.61 -14.71 15.96
C LYS A 306 13.61 -13.47 16.86
N ALA A 307 14.12 -12.35 16.37
CA ALA A 307 14.18 -11.09 17.13
C ALA A 307 12.77 -10.53 17.40
N TYR A 308 11.90 -10.55 16.40
CA TYR A 308 10.52 -10.10 16.54
C TYR A 308 9.75 -10.95 17.55
N LYS A 309 9.83 -12.28 17.42
CA LYS A 309 9.18 -13.22 18.34
C LYS A 309 9.68 -13.07 19.78
N ALA A 310 10.99 -12.88 19.97
CA ALA A 310 11.58 -12.64 21.29
C ALA A 310 11.06 -11.36 21.94
N LYS A 311 10.77 -10.32 21.15
CA LYS A 311 10.32 -9.01 21.64
C LYS A 311 8.82 -8.93 21.84
N TYR A 312 8.02 -9.50 20.93
CA TYR A 312 6.56 -9.31 20.90
C TYR A 312 5.75 -10.57 21.21
N GLY A 313 6.39 -11.75 21.34
CA GLY A 313 5.73 -13.01 21.70
C GLY A 313 4.99 -13.70 20.54
N SER A 314 4.91 -13.10 19.36
CA SER A 314 4.27 -13.63 18.17
C SER A 314 5.21 -13.62 16.97
N GLU A 315 4.88 -14.36 15.92
CA GLU A 315 5.59 -14.27 14.65
C GLU A 315 5.25 -12.95 13.94
N PRO A 316 6.19 -12.37 13.15
CA PRO A 316 5.89 -11.17 12.36
C PRO A 316 5.03 -11.53 11.16
N ASN A 317 4.05 -10.67 10.84
CA ASN A 317 3.30 -10.72 9.59
C ASN A 317 3.99 -9.85 8.51
N MET A 318 3.37 -9.78 7.32
CA MET A 318 3.87 -8.99 6.18
C MET A 318 4.04 -7.51 6.53
N PHE A 319 3.10 -6.90 7.24
CA PHE A 319 3.14 -5.47 7.60
C PHE A 319 4.34 -5.15 8.49
N ALA A 320 4.61 -5.99 9.49
CA ALA A 320 5.78 -5.86 10.34
C ALA A 320 7.09 -6.00 9.56
N ALA A 321 7.15 -6.94 8.62
CA ALA A 321 8.36 -7.18 7.82
C ALA A 321 8.64 -6.05 6.83
N LEU A 322 7.61 -5.54 6.13
CA LEU A 322 7.74 -4.44 5.19
C LEU A 322 8.16 -3.14 5.88
N SER A 323 7.59 -2.84 7.03
CA SER A 323 7.93 -1.64 7.79
C SER A 323 9.32 -1.72 8.43
N TYR A 324 9.75 -2.91 8.85
CA TYR A 324 11.13 -3.16 9.27
C TYR A 324 12.11 -2.84 8.13
N ASP A 325 11.87 -3.36 6.92
CA ASP A 325 12.68 -3.05 5.74
C ASP A 325 12.64 -1.55 5.40
N SER A 326 11.49 -0.90 5.56
CA SER A 326 11.34 0.55 5.30
C SER A 326 12.29 1.39 6.17
N VAL A 327 12.47 1.02 7.44
CA VAL A 327 13.43 1.71 8.33
C VAL A 327 14.87 1.51 7.84
N TYR A 328 15.24 0.28 7.45
CA TYR A 328 16.58 0.01 6.95
C TYR A 328 16.84 0.67 5.59
N MET A 329 15.83 0.81 4.73
CA MET A 329 15.93 1.59 3.48
C MET A 329 16.19 3.06 3.76
N ILE A 330 15.45 3.66 4.69
CA ILE A 330 15.68 5.06 5.12
C ILE A 330 17.05 5.20 5.77
N ALA A 331 17.46 4.27 6.64
CA ALA A 331 18.78 4.28 7.25
C ALA A 331 19.89 4.24 6.19
N LYS A 332 19.76 3.36 5.19
CA LYS A 332 20.71 3.28 4.07
C LYS A 332 20.73 4.57 3.24
N ALA A 333 19.57 5.15 2.96
CA ALA A 333 19.45 6.41 2.22
C ALA A 333 19.97 7.63 3.02
N ALA A 334 20.01 7.53 4.34
CA ALA A 334 20.50 8.59 5.22
C ALA A 334 22.04 8.59 5.37
N GLU A 335 22.76 7.55 4.92
CA GLU A 335 24.22 7.53 4.92
C GLU A 335 24.76 8.70 4.09
N GLY A 336 25.58 9.57 4.69
CA GLY A 336 26.13 10.76 4.07
C GLY A 336 25.14 11.89 3.78
N ALA A 337 23.83 11.68 4.01
CA ALA A 337 22.80 12.70 3.78
C ALA A 337 22.90 13.84 4.80
N LYS A 338 22.59 15.06 4.36
CA LYS A 338 22.53 16.26 5.20
C LYS A 338 21.11 16.79 5.35
N THR A 339 20.24 16.43 4.43
CA THR A 339 18.85 16.91 4.37
C THR A 339 17.88 15.77 4.03
N SER A 340 16.59 16.01 4.25
CA SER A 340 15.53 15.10 3.81
C SER A 340 15.50 14.92 2.28
N ILE A 341 15.92 15.95 1.52
CA ILE A 341 16.01 15.88 0.06
C ILE A 341 17.11 14.90 -0.36
N ASP A 342 18.25 14.89 0.35
CA ASP A 342 19.31 13.91 0.09
C ASP A 342 18.81 12.48 0.34
N ILE A 343 18.05 12.26 1.43
CA ILE A 343 17.42 10.96 1.71
C ILE A 343 16.50 10.56 0.54
N ALA A 344 15.65 11.48 0.05
CA ALA A 344 14.77 11.18 -1.08
C ALA A 344 15.54 10.80 -2.36
N ASN A 345 16.60 11.56 -2.68
CA ASN A 345 17.45 11.27 -3.83
C ASN A 345 18.14 9.90 -3.70
N ASN A 346 18.65 9.57 -2.51
CA ASN A 346 19.30 8.29 -2.24
C ASN A 346 18.31 7.11 -2.26
N LEU A 347 17.06 7.32 -1.81
CA LEU A 347 15.99 6.32 -1.94
C LEU A 347 15.67 6.03 -3.41
N ALA A 348 15.60 7.06 -4.27
CA ALA A 348 15.34 6.89 -5.70
C ALA A 348 16.42 6.09 -6.43
N GLU A 349 17.66 6.13 -5.94
CA GLU A 349 18.81 5.42 -6.51
C GLU A 349 19.10 4.07 -5.82
N LEU A 350 18.25 3.64 -4.88
CA LEU A 350 18.49 2.44 -4.06
C LEU A 350 18.41 1.18 -4.93
N LYS A 351 19.52 0.42 -4.98
CA LYS A 351 19.65 -0.83 -5.75
C LYS A 351 20.11 -1.96 -4.86
N ASP A 352 19.69 -3.17 -5.23
CA ASP A 352 20.11 -4.43 -4.59
C ASP A 352 20.01 -4.41 -3.05
N PHE A 353 19.02 -3.70 -2.53
CA PHE A 353 18.77 -3.67 -1.10
C PHE A 353 18.36 -5.07 -0.63
N ASP A 354 19.12 -5.61 0.33
CA ASP A 354 18.89 -6.94 0.88
C ASP A 354 18.06 -6.82 2.16
N GLY A 355 16.73 -6.84 2.00
CA GLY A 355 15.74 -6.77 3.07
C GLY A 355 15.32 -8.14 3.59
N VAL A 356 14.57 -8.17 4.69
CA VAL A 356 13.94 -9.40 5.23
C VAL A 356 12.81 -9.90 4.34
N THR A 357 12.20 -9.00 3.56
CA THR A 357 11.20 -9.32 2.55
C THR A 357 11.79 -9.62 1.16
N GLY A 358 13.10 -9.90 1.09
CA GLY A 358 13.83 -10.22 -0.13
C GLY A 358 14.65 -9.05 -0.67
N LYS A 359 15.38 -9.32 -1.76
CA LYS A 359 16.12 -8.28 -2.48
C LYS A 359 15.17 -7.37 -3.24
N MET A 360 15.45 -6.07 -3.22
CA MET A 360 14.68 -5.10 -3.97
C MET A 360 15.54 -3.96 -4.54
N THR A 361 15.12 -3.46 -5.67
CA THR A 361 15.68 -2.27 -6.33
C THR A 361 14.52 -1.30 -6.59
N ILE A 362 14.68 -0.05 -6.24
CA ILE A 362 13.68 0.98 -6.52
C ILE A 362 13.78 1.35 -8.00
N ASP A 363 12.67 1.25 -8.70
CA ASP A 363 12.56 1.60 -10.12
C ASP A 363 12.39 3.11 -10.33
N LYS A 364 12.39 3.53 -11.60
CA LYS A 364 12.20 4.95 -11.98
C LYS A 364 10.84 5.54 -11.59
N LYS A 365 9.89 4.70 -11.16
CA LYS A 365 8.57 5.10 -10.68
C LYS A 365 8.45 5.01 -9.17
N HIS A 366 9.58 4.85 -8.47
CA HIS A 366 9.67 4.70 -7.02
C HIS A 366 8.96 3.46 -6.45
N ASN A 367 8.84 2.42 -7.29
CA ASN A 367 8.32 1.11 -6.86
C ASN A 367 9.46 0.11 -6.70
N PRO A 368 9.39 -0.81 -5.74
CA PRO A 368 10.39 -1.86 -5.63
C PRO A 368 10.14 -2.96 -6.66
N ILE A 369 11.19 -3.41 -7.30
CA ILE A 369 11.21 -4.66 -8.04
C ILE A 369 11.51 -5.75 -7.03
N LYS A 370 10.52 -6.58 -6.70
CA LYS A 370 10.61 -7.63 -5.67
C LYS A 370 9.72 -8.82 -5.97
N THR A 371 10.00 -9.94 -5.29
CA THR A 371 9.19 -11.17 -5.35
C THR A 371 7.95 -11.00 -4.47
N ALA A 372 6.81 -11.56 -4.91
CA ALA A 372 5.64 -11.77 -4.09
C ALA A 372 5.38 -13.27 -3.87
N LEU A 373 4.53 -13.56 -2.91
CA LEU A 373 4.14 -14.91 -2.52
C LEU A 373 2.63 -15.09 -2.69
N MET A 374 2.21 -16.30 -3.04
CA MET A 374 0.86 -16.76 -2.83
C MET A 374 0.84 -17.57 -1.54
N VAL A 375 0.17 -17.06 -0.54
CA VAL A 375 0.01 -17.71 0.75
C VAL A 375 -1.24 -18.58 0.75
N ILE A 376 -1.14 -19.77 1.32
CA ILE A 376 -2.26 -20.70 1.53
C ILE A 376 -2.57 -20.76 3.01
N MET A 377 -3.82 -20.45 3.36
CA MET A 377 -4.32 -20.52 4.73
C MET A 377 -5.23 -21.74 4.90
N LYS A 378 -5.00 -22.45 5.99
CA LYS A 378 -5.82 -23.58 6.43
C LYS A 378 -6.02 -23.50 7.95
N ASP A 379 -7.26 -23.70 8.40
CA ASP A 379 -7.63 -23.63 9.81
C ASP A 379 -7.13 -22.34 10.53
N GLY A 380 -7.18 -21.22 9.78
CA GLY A 380 -6.78 -19.92 10.25
C GLY A 380 -5.27 -19.71 10.39
N ALA A 381 -4.44 -20.60 9.83
CA ALA A 381 -3.00 -20.48 9.85
C ALA A 381 -2.41 -20.56 8.43
N GLU A 382 -1.33 -19.82 8.19
CA GLU A 382 -0.52 -20.00 6.98
C GLU A 382 0.14 -21.38 6.98
N VAL A 383 -0.12 -22.19 5.96
CA VAL A 383 0.46 -23.54 5.83
C VAL A 383 1.56 -23.61 4.77
N SER A 384 1.49 -22.75 3.75
CA SER A 384 2.55 -22.56 2.76
C SER A 384 2.51 -21.17 2.18
N ALA A 385 3.61 -20.77 1.56
CA ALA A 385 3.75 -19.53 0.82
C ALA A 385 4.71 -19.75 -0.35
N ASP A 386 4.19 -19.72 -1.56
CA ASP A 386 4.94 -20.04 -2.77
C ASP A 386 5.27 -18.77 -3.55
N PRO A 387 6.52 -18.57 -4.02
CA PRO A 387 6.85 -17.47 -4.91
C PRO A 387 5.97 -17.47 -6.16
N VAL A 388 5.45 -16.29 -6.54
CA VAL A 388 4.63 -16.14 -7.72
C VAL A 388 5.38 -15.39 -8.81
N GLU A 389 5.34 -15.95 -10.02
CA GLU A 389 5.84 -15.33 -11.24
C GLU A 389 4.67 -15.06 -12.18
N ILE A 390 4.62 -13.82 -12.69
CA ILE A 390 3.68 -13.50 -13.75
C ILE A 390 4.22 -14.05 -15.05
N LYS A 391 3.53 -15.02 -15.64
CA LYS A 391 3.84 -15.52 -16.97
C LYS A 391 3.62 -14.41 -17.99
N LYS A 392 4.66 -14.02 -18.70
CA LYS A 392 4.52 -13.13 -19.86
C LYS A 392 3.79 -13.91 -20.96
N ASN A 393 2.59 -13.47 -21.30
CA ASN A 393 1.87 -13.98 -22.48
C ASN A 393 2.50 -13.43 -23.76
#